data_19a6e7b06bf754aa22e2ebee279f3427
#
_entry.id   19a6e7b06bf754aa22e2ebee279f3427
#
_cell.length_a   1.000
_cell.length_b   1.000
_cell.length_c   1.000
_cell.angle_alpha   90.00
_cell.angle_beta   90.00
_cell.angle_gamma   90.00
#
_symmetry.space_group_name_H-M   'P 1'
#
loop_
_entity.id
_entity.type
_entity.pdbx_description
1 polymer ?
#
loop_
_entity_poly.entity_id
_entity_poly.type
_entity_poly.pdbx_seq_one_letter_code
_entity_poly.pdbx_strand_id
1 'polypeptide(L)'
;MAEVLRDRIIGAICEVLYLDAADFIDGDETDLRDLGLDSVRFVLLMKQLGVNRESELPALLANDVTVAAWVRVLENVHGLA
;
A
#
# COMPACT_ATOMS: atom_id res chain seq x y z
N MET A 1 12.92 8.22 -6.69
CA MET A 1 12.79 6.93 -5.98
C MET A 1 11.46 6.76 -5.30
N ALA A 2 11.08 7.70 -4.41
CA ALA A 2 9.76 7.63 -3.76
C ALA A 2 8.61 7.63 -4.76
N GLU A 3 8.74 8.37 -5.86
CA GLU A 3 7.70 8.44 -6.88
C GLU A 3 7.47 7.10 -7.56
N VAL A 4 8.53 6.34 -7.84
CA VAL A 4 8.41 5.01 -8.45
C VAL A 4 7.73 4.05 -7.48
N LEU A 5 8.13 4.10 -6.21
CA LEU A 5 7.54 3.27 -5.17
C LEU A 5 6.06 3.62 -4.97
N ARG A 6 5.75 4.92 -4.93
CA ARG A 6 4.38 5.40 -4.81
C ARG A 6 3.52 4.89 -5.96
N ASP A 7 4.02 4.97 -7.19
CA ASP A 7 3.30 4.50 -8.37
C ASP A 7 3.06 3.00 -8.32
N ARG A 8 4.02 2.22 -7.82
CA ARG A 8 3.86 0.79 -7.64
C ARG A 8 2.77 0.47 -6.62
N ILE A 9 2.78 1.18 -5.51
CA ILE A 9 1.79 1.00 -4.45
C ILE A 9 0.39 1.32 -4.97
N ILE A 10 0.23 2.46 -5.60
CA ILE A 10 -1.07 2.90 -6.15
C ILE A 10 -1.53 1.92 -7.22
N GLY A 11 -0.64 1.51 -8.11
CA GLY A 11 -0.97 0.54 -9.15
C GLY A 11 -1.45 -0.79 -8.58
N ALA A 12 -0.78 -1.29 -7.54
CA ALA A 12 -1.18 -2.53 -6.90
C ALA A 12 -2.55 -2.40 -6.23
N ILE A 13 -2.79 -1.28 -5.53
CA ILE A 13 -4.07 -1.02 -4.88
C ILE A 13 -5.19 -0.94 -5.91
N CYS A 14 -4.98 -0.20 -6.98
CA CYS A 14 -5.97 -0.07 -8.04
C CYS A 14 -6.30 -1.42 -8.66
N GLU A 15 -5.30 -2.25 -8.84
CA GLU A 15 -5.46 -3.57 -9.43
C GLU A 15 -6.24 -4.51 -8.50
N VAL A 16 -5.88 -4.54 -7.22
CA VAL A 16 -6.51 -5.44 -6.24
C VAL A 16 -7.93 -4.99 -5.89
N LEU A 17 -8.15 -3.68 -5.76
CA LEU A 17 -9.44 -3.13 -5.35
C LEU A 17 -10.30 -2.67 -6.51
N TYR A 18 -9.82 -2.81 -7.74
CA TYR A 18 -10.53 -2.37 -8.95
C TYR A 18 -10.89 -0.88 -8.89
N LEU A 19 -9.88 -0.05 -8.63
CA LEU A 19 -10.06 1.39 -8.48
C LEU A 19 -9.32 2.17 -9.55
N ASP A 20 -9.70 3.45 -9.69
CA ASP A 20 -8.96 4.44 -10.47
C ASP A 20 -8.32 5.44 -9.53
N ALA A 21 -7.34 6.18 -10.03
CA ALA A 21 -6.70 7.23 -9.25
C ALA A 21 -7.72 8.26 -8.72
N ALA A 22 -8.81 8.48 -9.46
CA ALA A 22 -9.87 9.40 -9.06
C ALA A 22 -10.62 8.97 -7.80
N ASP A 23 -10.54 7.69 -7.44
CA ASP A 23 -11.19 7.18 -6.23
C ASP A 23 -10.45 7.60 -4.95
N PHE A 24 -9.23 8.07 -5.08
CA PHE A 24 -8.43 8.55 -3.94
C PHE A 24 -8.78 10.01 -3.65
N ILE A 25 -9.94 10.20 -3.01
CA ILE A 25 -10.52 11.53 -2.78
C ILE A 25 -9.58 12.45 -2.01
N ASP A 26 -8.90 11.91 -1.01
CA ASP A 26 -7.94 12.65 -0.19
C ASP A 26 -6.50 12.42 -0.66
N GLY A 27 -6.32 12.00 -1.90
CA GLY A 27 -5.01 11.69 -2.45
C GLY A 27 -4.34 10.56 -1.69
N ASP A 28 -3.08 10.73 -1.34
CA ASP A 28 -2.31 9.70 -0.66
C ASP A 28 -2.71 9.50 0.80
N GLU A 29 -3.52 10.40 1.34
CA GLU A 29 -4.03 10.31 2.72
C GLU A 29 -5.37 9.59 2.81
N THR A 30 -5.94 9.15 1.67
CA THR A 30 -7.20 8.43 1.66
C THR A 30 -7.08 7.14 2.44
N ASP A 31 -8.04 6.90 3.36
CA ASP A 31 -8.09 5.66 4.11
C ASP A 31 -8.48 4.53 3.16
N LEU A 32 -7.59 3.56 2.98
CA LEU A 32 -7.82 2.47 2.04
C LEU A 32 -9.00 1.58 2.43
N ARG A 33 -9.35 1.56 3.71
CA ARG A 33 -10.53 0.82 4.17
C ARG A 33 -11.81 1.39 3.59
N ASP A 34 -11.85 2.71 3.40
CA ASP A 34 -12.99 3.38 2.75
C ASP A 34 -13.10 3.00 1.28
N LEU A 35 -12.03 2.52 0.69
CA LEU A 35 -11.99 2.10 -0.71
C LEU A 35 -12.25 0.60 -0.88
N GLY A 36 -12.51 -0.10 0.21
CA GLY A 36 -12.85 -1.53 0.16
C GLY A 36 -11.76 -2.47 0.61
N LEU A 37 -10.69 -1.95 1.21
CA LEU A 37 -9.62 -2.81 1.72
C LEU A 37 -10.12 -3.64 2.91
N ASP A 38 -9.90 -4.94 2.83
CA ASP A 38 -10.21 -5.88 3.91
C ASP A 38 -9.01 -6.82 4.11
N SER A 39 -9.15 -7.79 5.03
CA SER A 39 -8.07 -8.71 5.36
C SER A 39 -7.59 -9.50 4.17
N VAL A 40 -8.51 -9.97 3.34
CA VAL A 40 -8.17 -10.79 2.17
C VAL A 40 -7.43 -9.95 1.13
N ARG A 41 -7.95 -8.78 0.84
CA ARG A 41 -7.34 -7.89 -0.14
C ARG A 41 -6.00 -7.37 0.36
N PHE A 42 -5.87 -7.15 1.66
CA PHE A 42 -4.61 -6.76 2.26
C PHE A 42 -3.53 -7.82 1.99
N VAL A 43 -3.86 -9.09 2.17
CA VAL A 43 -2.92 -10.18 1.89
C VAL A 43 -2.52 -10.19 0.42
N LEU A 44 -3.51 -9.98 -0.48
CA LEU A 44 -3.24 -9.92 -1.91
C LEU A 44 -2.29 -8.76 -2.24
N LEU A 45 -2.50 -7.61 -1.59
CA LEU A 45 -1.61 -6.46 -1.77
C LEU A 45 -0.19 -6.76 -1.31
N MET A 46 -0.04 -7.45 -0.18
CA MET A 46 1.28 -7.82 0.32
C MET A 46 2.00 -8.70 -0.70
N LYS A 47 1.30 -9.64 -1.30
CA LYS A 47 1.87 -10.48 -2.36
C LYS A 47 2.25 -9.67 -3.59
N GLN A 48 1.37 -8.77 -4.00
CA GLN A 48 1.57 -7.93 -5.18
C GLN A 48 2.80 -7.04 -5.02
N LEU A 49 3.00 -6.52 -3.82
CA LEU A 49 4.12 -5.64 -3.51
C LEU A 49 5.40 -6.38 -3.16
N GLY A 50 5.34 -7.70 -3.04
CA GLY A 50 6.51 -8.49 -2.68
C GLY A 50 6.90 -8.37 -1.22
N VAL A 51 5.96 -8.05 -0.34
CA VAL A 51 6.21 -7.90 1.08
C VAL A 51 6.30 -9.28 1.73
N ASN A 52 7.36 -9.50 2.51
CA ASN A 52 7.54 -10.74 3.24
C ASN A 52 6.54 -10.85 4.39
N ARG A 53 5.69 -11.87 4.35
CA ARG A 53 4.65 -12.07 5.36
C ARG A 53 5.20 -12.38 6.74
N GLU A 54 6.42 -12.88 6.80
CA GLU A 54 7.06 -13.25 8.08
C GLU A 54 7.80 -12.07 8.71
N SER A 55 7.90 -10.95 8.00
CA SER A 55 8.54 -9.74 8.51
C SER A 55 7.54 -8.90 9.32
N GLU A 56 8.01 -7.80 9.86
CA GLU A 56 7.16 -6.84 10.58
C GLU A 56 6.37 -5.93 9.65
N LEU A 57 6.67 -5.97 8.35
CA LEU A 57 6.08 -5.05 7.39
C LEU A 57 4.55 -5.13 7.33
N PRO A 58 3.93 -6.34 7.28
CA PRO A 58 2.48 -6.38 7.24
C PRO A 58 1.81 -5.69 8.43
N ALA A 59 2.37 -5.85 9.63
CA ALA A 59 1.83 -5.20 10.82
C ALA A 59 1.97 -3.68 10.75
N LEU A 60 3.12 -3.20 10.25
CA LEU A 60 3.34 -1.77 10.09
C LEU A 60 2.40 -1.16 9.05
N LEU A 61 2.20 -1.86 7.95
CA LEU A 61 1.32 -1.39 6.89
C LEU A 61 -0.15 -1.43 7.30
N ALA A 62 -0.54 -2.41 8.12
CA ALA A 62 -1.90 -2.51 8.63
C ALA A 62 -2.22 -1.45 9.68
N ASN A 63 -1.19 -0.91 10.31
CA ASN A 63 -1.34 0.08 11.37
C ASN A 63 -1.82 1.44 10.83
N ASP A 64 -1.44 1.76 9.60
CA ASP A 64 -1.87 3.00 8.95
C ASP A 64 -2.07 2.69 7.46
N VAL A 65 -3.32 2.56 7.06
CA VAL A 65 -3.69 2.07 5.73
C VAL A 65 -3.92 3.23 4.75
N THR A 66 -2.85 3.96 4.48
CA THR A 66 -2.83 5.02 3.48
C THR A 66 -1.61 4.84 2.57
N VAL A 67 -1.70 5.38 1.36
CA VAL A 67 -0.57 5.35 0.44
C VAL A 67 0.63 6.10 1.04
N ALA A 68 0.37 7.25 1.66
CA ALA A 68 1.43 8.07 2.25
C ALA A 68 2.21 7.28 3.32
N ALA A 69 1.49 6.58 4.21
CA ALA A 69 2.13 5.79 5.26
C ALA A 69 2.91 4.62 4.66
N TRP A 70 2.32 3.95 3.67
CA TRP A 70 2.96 2.80 3.02
C TRP A 70 4.24 3.20 2.29
N VAL A 71 4.23 4.36 1.64
CA VAL A 71 5.44 4.88 0.99
C VAL A 71 6.54 5.08 2.03
N ARG A 72 6.23 5.69 3.17
CA ARG A 72 7.22 5.93 4.22
C ARG A 72 7.82 4.62 4.75
N VAL A 73 6.95 3.64 5.02
CA VAL A 73 7.39 2.36 5.56
C VAL A 73 8.25 1.60 4.56
N LEU A 74 7.78 1.47 3.33
CA LEU A 74 8.48 0.71 2.31
C LEU A 74 9.73 1.41 1.80
N GLU A 75 9.74 2.73 1.81
CA GLU A 75 10.92 3.51 1.44
C GLU A 75 12.07 3.25 2.39
N ASN A 76 11.79 3.18 3.69
CA ASN A 76 12.81 2.86 4.69
C ASN A 76 13.39 1.48 4.48
N VAL A 77 12.54 0.50 4.16
CA VAL A 77 12.98 -0.86 3.91
C VAL A 77 13.79 -0.94 2.62
N HIS A 78 13.32 -0.26 1.58
CA HIS A 78 14.04 -0.22 0.30
C HIS A 78 15.41 0.41 0.44
N GLY A 79 15.54 1.40 1.30
CA GLY A 79 16.83 2.00 1.54
C GLY A 79 17.83 1.04 2.17
N LEU A 80 17.33 -0.05 2.76
CA LEU A 80 18.16 -1.08 3.37
C LEU A 80 18.46 -2.23 2.41
N ALA A 81 17.66 -2.32 1.38
CA ALA A 81 17.83 -3.37 0.39
C ALA A 81 18.82 -2.97 -0.69
#